data_abfe920f09392f282599348612066f90
#
_entry.id   abfe920f09392f282599348612066f90
#
_cell.length_a   1.000
_cell.length_b   1.000
_cell.length_c   1.000
_cell.angle_alpha   90.00
_cell.angle_beta   90.00
_cell.angle_gamma   90.00
#
_symmetry.space_group_name_H-M   'P 1'
#
loop_
_entity.id
_entity.type
_entity.pdbx_description
1 polymer ?
#
loop_
_entity_poly.entity_id
_entity_poly.type
_entity_poly.pdbx_seq_one_letter_code
_entity_poly.pdbx_strand_id
1 'polypeptide(L)'
;MKVMVTGATGNVGRYLVKALLEIGQDVVAAGTDMNKLNSAFEGNQKVTCVYFDFTKPATFEQALADVDRVFLMRPPHLGKPADLLPFIEALKKKGDIRLVSFLSLIGVENNPVPPHHKIEKYIERAGLPYCHIRPSFFMQNISGIHSFEIRHFDRIVVPAGKALTSFIDAQDIGEITAKVLSEPEKHQNKGYSITGPEAIDYYETAKILSEELGRKITYANPGPSLAKKYWTDVRGLEKGYCTVMSLLYMMTRMGTAKKVTGIFEEVMGKKPQTFRQFVQKNRAVWE
;
A
#
# COMPACT_ATOMS: atom_id res chain seq x y z
N MET A 1 -15.25 2.14 -20.49
CA MET A 1 -15.04 1.08 -19.49
C MET A 1 -14.30 1.64 -18.30
N LYS A 2 -14.57 1.13 -17.09
CA LYS A 2 -14.15 1.71 -15.81
C LYS A 2 -12.95 0.97 -15.20
N VAL A 3 -12.27 1.64 -14.27
CA VAL A 3 -11.23 1.03 -13.44
C VAL A 3 -11.82 0.63 -12.09
N MET A 4 -11.80 -0.65 -11.76
CA MET A 4 -12.19 -1.11 -10.42
C MET A 4 -11.02 -0.93 -9.44
N VAL A 5 -11.31 -0.32 -8.29
CA VAL A 5 -10.33 -0.14 -7.21
C VAL A 5 -10.82 -0.89 -5.97
N THR A 6 -10.20 -2.04 -5.67
CA THR A 6 -10.47 -2.75 -4.42
C THR A 6 -9.79 -2.04 -3.26
N GLY A 7 -10.46 -1.96 -2.10
CA GLY A 7 -9.95 -1.20 -0.96
C GLY A 7 -9.85 0.32 -1.24
N ALA A 8 -10.81 0.87 -1.99
CA ALA A 8 -10.81 2.26 -2.47
C ALA A 8 -10.66 3.32 -1.37
N THR A 9 -11.11 3.06 -0.15
CA THR A 9 -10.95 3.96 1.02
C THR A 9 -9.69 3.70 1.85
N GLY A 10 -8.83 2.78 1.42
CA GLY A 10 -7.57 2.43 2.10
C GLY A 10 -6.43 3.42 1.83
N ASN A 11 -5.27 3.15 2.43
CA ASN A 11 -4.09 4.03 2.33
C ASN A 11 -3.67 4.32 0.88
N VAL A 12 -3.62 3.33 0.01
CA VAL A 12 -3.28 3.50 -1.41
C VAL A 12 -4.53 3.80 -2.24
N GLY A 13 -5.63 3.06 -1.99
CA GLY A 13 -6.85 3.14 -2.80
C GLY A 13 -7.42 4.56 -2.94
N ARG A 14 -7.46 5.33 -1.84
CA ARG A 14 -7.96 6.72 -1.86
C ARG A 14 -7.15 7.64 -2.78
N TYR A 15 -5.83 7.49 -2.80
CA TYR A 15 -4.96 8.29 -3.68
C TYR A 15 -5.04 7.79 -5.12
N LEU A 16 -5.18 6.48 -5.32
CA LEU A 16 -5.40 5.91 -6.64
C LEU A 16 -6.71 6.40 -7.26
N VAL A 17 -7.82 6.36 -6.51
CA VAL A 17 -9.11 6.90 -6.99
C VAL A 17 -8.95 8.37 -7.36
N LYS A 18 -8.34 9.18 -6.49
CA LYS A 18 -8.08 10.60 -6.76
C LYS A 18 -7.28 10.78 -8.05
N ALA A 19 -6.16 10.08 -8.22
CA ALA A 19 -5.30 10.19 -9.40
C ALA A 19 -6.01 9.73 -10.69
N LEU A 20 -6.83 8.68 -10.62
CA LEU A 20 -7.65 8.23 -11.76
C LEU A 20 -8.66 9.30 -12.19
N LEU A 21 -9.30 9.95 -11.23
CA LEU A 21 -10.27 11.03 -11.50
C LEU A 21 -9.60 12.25 -12.13
N GLU A 22 -8.40 12.63 -11.67
CA GLU A 22 -7.61 13.75 -12.20
C GLU A 22 -7.25 13.54 -13.68
N ILE A 23 -7.05 12.29 -14.11
CA ILE A 23 -6.81 11.96 -15.53
C ILE A 23 -8.11 11.57 -16.29
N GLY A 24 -9.28 11.85 -15.71
CA GLY A 24 -10.57 11.72 -16.37
C GLY A 24 -11.14 10.30 -16.44
N GLN A 25 -10.58 9.32 -15.72
CA GLN A 25 -11.07 7.93 -15.68
C GLN A 25 -12.32 7.79 -14.81
N ASP A 26 -13.26 6.94 -15.25
CA ASP A 26 -14.37 6.50 -14.42
C ASP A 26 -13.93 5.33 -13.52
N VAL A 27 -14.40 5.35 -12.28
CA VAL A 27 -13.94 4.42 -11.22
C VAL A 27 -15.10 3.62 -10.64
N VAL A 28 -14.89 2.34 -10.43
CA VAL A 28 -15.71 1.49 -9.56
C VAL A 28 -14.97 1.36 -8.22
N ALA A 29 -15.42 2.10 -7.21
CA ALA A 29 -14.87 2.04 -5.86
C ALA A 29 -15.48 0.87 -5.10
N ALA A 30 -14.67 -0.18 -4.83
CA ALA A 30 -15.13 -1.44 -4.30
C ALA A 30 -14.67 -1.70 -2.87
N GLY A 31 -15.59 -2.15 -2.01
CA GLY A 31 -15.30 -2.49 -0.62
C GLY A 31 -16.50 -3.03 0.14
N THR A 32 -16.28 -3.48 1.38
CA THR A 32 -17.33 -4.08 2.24
C THR A 32 -18.13 -3.06 3.05
N ASP A 33 -17.64 -1.84 3.19
CA ASP A 33 -18.31 -0.77 3.96
C ASP A 33 -18.86 0.30 2.99
N MET A 34 -20.14 0.15 2.64
CA MET A 34 -20.82 1.07 1.72
C MET A 34 -20.98 2.48 2.31
N ASN A 35 -21.16 2.61 3.62
CA ASN A 35 -21.28 3.93 4.25
C ASN A 35 -19.98 4.71 4.10
N LYS A 36 -18.85 4.04 4.35
CA LYS A 36 -17.52 4.63 4.18
C LYS A 36 -17.20 4.97 2.72
N LEU A 37 -17.59 4.11 1.78
CA LEU A 37 -17.44 4.37 0.35
C LEU A 37 -18.26 5.58 -0.09
N ASN A 38 -19.55 5.59 0.24
CA ASN A 38 -20.45 6.67 -0.15
C ASN A 38 -19.99 8.01 0.45
N SER A 39 -19.64 8.05 1.72
CA SER A 39 -19.11 9.27 2.36
C SER A 39 -17.79 9.76 1.75
N ALA A 40 -16.90 8.83 1.36
CA ALA A 40 -15.60 9.19 0.80
C ALA A 40 -15.70 9.76 -0.64
N PHE A 41 -16.72 9.37 -1.39
CA PHE A 41 -16.87 9.73 -2.81
C PHE A 41 -18.19 10.41 -3.13
N GLU A 42 -18.88 10.96 -2.12
CA GLU A 42 -20.13 11.66 -2.26
C GLU A 42 -20.05 12.79 -3.29
N GLY A 43 -21.08 12.88 -4.13
CA GLY A 43 -21.20 13.91 -5.16
C GLY A 43 -20.28 13.72 -6.38
N ASN A 44 -19.43 12.71 -6.42
CA ASN A 44 -18.56 12.48 -7.58
C ASN A 44 -19.22 11.56 -8.60
N GLN A 45 -19.70 12.15 -9.71
CA GLN A 45 -20.43 11.44 -10.79
C GLN A 45 -19.58 10.40 -11.53
N LYS A 46 -18.25 10.46 -11.46
CA LYS A 46 -17.33 9.51 -12.08
C LYS A 46 -16.99 8.31 -11.18
N VAL A 47 -17.49 8.28 -9.93
CA VAL A 47 -17.27 7.16 -9.01
C VAL A 47 -18.58 6.40 -8.81
N THR A 48 -18.55 5.11 -9.11
CA THR A 48 -19.62 4.17 -8.76
C THR A 48 -19.19 3.36 -7.54
N CYS A 49 -19.83 3.54 -6.40
CA CYS A 49 -19.57 2.74 -5.20
C CYS A 49 -20.29 1.40 -5.30
N VAL A 50 -19.57 0.28 -5.05
CA VAL A 50 -20.15 -1.06 -5.08
C VAL A 50 -19.75 -1.87 -3.85
N TYR A 51 -20.70 -2.64 -3.32
CA TYR A 51 -20.40 -3.65 -2.31
C TYR A 51 -19.59 -4.79 -2.93
N PHE A 52 -18.43 -5.05 -2.37
CA PHE A 52 -17.54 -6.10 -2.85
C PHE A 52 -16.82 -6.79 -1.68
N ASP A 53 -16.86 -8.11 -1.66
CA ASP A 53 -16.26 -8.94 -0.64
C ASP A 53 -15.58 -10.16 -1.29
N PHE A 54 -14.28 -10.30 -1.16
CA PHE A 54 -13.52 -11.44 -1.70
C PHE A 54 -14.04 -12.80 -1.22
N THR A 55 -14.70 -12.85 -0.06
CA THR A 55 -15.26 -14.08 0.51
C THR A 55 -16.66 -14.40 0.00
N LYS A 56 -17.26 -13.50 -0.78
CA LYS A 56 -18.64 -13.61 -1.31
C LYS A 56 -18.68 -13.52 -2.83
N PRO A 57 -18.48 -14.64 -3.56
CA PRO A 57 -18.46 -14.64 -5.03
C PRO A 57 -19.69 -14.02 -5.70
N ALA A 58 -20.85 -14.05 -5.06
CA ALA A 58 -22.07 -13.40 -5.58
C ALA A 58 -21.93 -11.88 -5.76
N THR A 59 -20.91 -11.23 -5.14
CA THR A 59 -20.66 -9.80 -5.29
C THR A 59 -19.82 -9.46 -6.53
N PHE A 60 -19.21 -10.45 -7.18
CA PHE A 60 -18.20 -10.21 -8.23
C PHE A 60 -18.84 -9.73 -9.55
N GLU A 61 -19.93 -10.34 -9.97
CA GLU A 61 -20.58 -10.03 -11.27
C GLU A 61 -20.97 -8.56 -11.34
N GLN A 62 -21.69 -8.06 -10.35
CA GLN A 62 -22.10 -6.65 -10.29
C GLN A 62 -20.89 -5.70 -10.22
N ALA A 63 -19.86 -6.05 -9.44
CA ALA A 63 -18.67 -5.22 -9.29
C ALA A 63 -17.82 -5.15 -10.57
N LEU A 64 -17.93 -6.14 -11.45
CA LEU A 64 -17.17 -6.26 -12.70
C LEU A 64 -17.95 -5.84 -13.96
N ALA A 65 -19.22 -5.46 -13.86
CA ALA A 65 -20.11 -5.26 -15.02
C ALA A 65 -19.50 -4.38 -16.13
N ASP A 66 -18.97 -3.20 -15.80
CA ASP A 66 -18.42 -2.23 -16.76
C ASP A 66 -16.89 -2.07 -16.65
N VAL A 67 -16.21 -3.03 -16.04
CA VAL A 67 -14.78 -2.96 -15.66
C VAL A 67 -13.91 -3.67 -16.69
N ASP A 68 -12.83 -3.04 -17.12
CA ASP A 68 -11.79 -3.66 -17.96
C ASP A 68 -10.38 -3.61 -17.32
N ARG A 69 -10.22 -2.88 -16.23
CA ARG A 69 -8.94 -2.77 -15.49
C ARG A 69 -9.20 -2.82 -14.00
N VAL A 70 -8.35 -3.51 -13.27
CA VAL A 70 -8.55 -3.77 -11.84
C VAL A 70 -7.31 -3.43 -11.05
N PHE A 71 -7.46 -2.61 -10.01
CA PHE A 71 -6.50 -2.57 -8.91
C PHE A 71 -6.88 -3.59 -7.86
N LEU A 72 -6.02 -4.56 -7.66
CA LEU A 72 -6.18 -5.66 -6.72
C LEU A 72 -5.25 -5.46 -5.52
N MET A 73 -5.81 -5.43 -4.31
CA MET A 73 -5.05 -5.45 -3.06
C MET A 73 -5.51 -6.59 -2.17
N ARG A 74 -4.59 -7.17 -1.40
CA ARG A 74 -4.93 -8.20 -0.43
C ARG A 74 -5.40 -7.53 0.88
N PRO A 75 -6.66 -7.75 1.31
CA PRO A 75 -7.11 -7.27 2.61
C PRO A 75 -6.28 -7.89 3.77
N PRO A 76 -5.92 -7.11 4.80
CA PRO A 76 -5.08 -7.60 5.90
C PRO A 76 -5.64 -8.83 6.63
N HIS A 77 -6.96 -8.93 6.74
CA HIS A 77 -7.65 -10.04 7.42
C HIS A 77 -7.71 -11.33 6.60
N LEU A 78 -7.48 -11.28 5.29
CA LEU A 78 -7.38 -12.47 4.45
C LEU A 78 -5.95 -13.01 4.49
N GLY A 79 -5.72 -13.96 5.38
CA GLY A 79 -4.38 -14.50 5.64
C GLY A 79 -3.86 -15.44 4.57
N LYS A 80 -4.75 -16.15 3.88
CA LYS A 80 -4.39 -17.17 2.90
C LYS A 80 -4.38 -16.58 1.49
N PRO A 81 -3.29 -16.77 0.71
CA PRO A 81 -3.27 -16.35 -0.71
C PRO A 81 -4.44 -16.90 -1.52
N ALA A 82 -4.88 -18.11 -1.21
CA ALA A 82 -5.98 -18.79 -1.90
C ALA A 82 -7.34 -18.09 -1.74
N ASP A 83 -7.50 -17.20 -0.75
CA ASP A 83 -8.74 -16.46 -0.55
C ASP A 83 -9.04 -15.51 -1.74
N LEU A 84 -8.02 -15.16 -2.53
CA LEU A 84 -8.17 -14.33 -3.73
C LEU A 84 -8.41 -15.13 -5.02
N LEU A 85 -8.23 -16.45 -5.00
CA LEU A 85 -8.40 -17.29 -6.19
C LEU A 85 -9.79 -17.17 -6.83
N PRO A 86 -10.92 -17.22 -6.07
CA PRO A 86 -12.24 -17.11 -6.69
C PRO A 86 -12.43 -15.82 -7.48
N PHE A 87 -11.86 -14.72 -7.01
CA PHE A 87 -11.93 -13.44 -7.72
C PHE A 87 -11.00 -13.42 -8.94
N ILE A 88 -9.80 -13.98 -8.86
CA ILE A 88 -8.87 -14.11 -9.99
C ILE A 88 -9.50 -14.96 -11.10
N GLU A 89 -10.18 -16.05 -10.76
CA GLU A 89 -10.90 -16.87 -11.73
C GLU A 89 -12.10 -16.13 -12.33
N ALA A 90 -12.80 -15.29 -11.56
CA ALA A 90 -13.88 -14.45 -12.08
C ALA A 90 -13.35 -13.42 -13.10
N LEU A 91 -12.18 -12.82 -12.85
CA LEU A 91 -11.50 -11.93 -13.80
C LEU A 91 -11.13 -12.65 -15.10
N LYS A 92 -10.59 -13.86 -14.98
CA LYS A 92 -10.28 -14.71 -16.15
C LYS A 92 -11.53 -15.07 -16.94
N LYS A 93 -12.60 -15.49 -16.27
CA LYS A 93 -13.87 -15.85 -16.91
C LYS A 93 -14.52 -14.67 -17.63
N LYS A 94 -14.34 -13.45 -17.14
CA LYS A 94 -14.85 -12.23 -17.78
C LYS A 94 -14.24 -12.01 -19.18
N GLY A 95 -12.96 -12.31 -19.38
CA GLY A 95 -12.31 -12.46 -20.69
C GLY A 95 -11.87 -11.16 -21.37
N ASP A 96 -12.31 -9.98 -20.90
CA ASP A 96 -12.01 -8.67 -21.49
C ASP A 96 -11.21 -7.75 -20.54
N ILE A 97 -10.59 -8.33 -19.51
CA ILE A 97 -9.72 -7.59 -18.59
C ILE A 97 -8.39 -7.26 -19.28
N ARG A 98 -8.13 -5.97 -19.44
CA ARG A 98 -6.93 -5.43 -20.09
C ARG A 98 -5.73 -5.35 -19.16
N LEU A 99 -5.95 -5.17 -17.84
CA LEU A 99 -4.87 -5.15 -16.85
C LEU A 99 -5.38 -5.40 -15.43
N VAL A 100 -4.66 -6.25 -14.69
CA VAL A 100 -4.75 -6.39 -13.25
C VAL A 100 -3.49 -5.77 -12.62
N SER A 101 -3.62 -4.62 -11.97
CA SER A 101 -2.54 -4.03 -11.19
C SER A 101 -2.61 -4.52 -9.76
N PHE A 102 -1.69 -5.39 -9.36
CA PHE A 102 -1.68 -5.96 -8.01
C PHE A 102 -0.73 -5.19 -7.09
N LEU A 103 -1.25 -4.73 -5.95
CA LEU A 103 -0.44 -4.14 -4.88
C LEU A 103 0.31 -5.26 -4.13
N SER A 104 1.52 -5.47 -4.53
CA SER A 104 2.44 -6.46 -3.97
C SER A 104 3.41 -5.81 -2.97
N LEU A 105 4.63 -6.31 -2.83
CA LEU A 105 5.69 -5.72 -2.01
C LEU A 105 7.08 -5.98 -2.61
N ILE A 106 8.02 -5.08 -2.32
CA ILE A 106 9.39 -5.16 -2.84
C ILE A 106 10.10 -6.43 -2.36
N GLY A 107 10.85 -7.07 -3.26
CA GLY A 107 11.65 -8.26 -2.97
C GLY A 107 10.87 -9.57 -3.01
N VAL A 108 9.54 -9.52 -3.20
CA VAL A 108 8.68 -10.72 -3.20
C VAL A 108 8.96 -11.63 -4.40
N GLU A 109 9.48 -11.08 -5.48
CA GLU A 109 9.89 -11.85 -6.66
C GLU A 109 10.94 -12.92 -6.36
N ASN A 110 11.80 -12.66 -5.36
CA ASN A 110 12.87 -13.55 -4.91
C ASN A 110 12.60 -14.21 -3.56
N ASN A 111 11.43 -13.95 -2.96
CA ASN A 111 11.07 -14.49 -1.65
C ASN A 111 9.66 -15.10 -1.67
N PRO A 112 9.54 -16.46 -1.67
CA PRO A 112 8.25 -17.14 -1.71
C PRO A 112 7.48 -17.13 -0.38
N VAL A 113 8.06 -16.64 0.71
CA VAL A 113 7.46 -16.67 2.05
C VAL A 113 6.25 -15.73 2.16
N PRO A 114 6.31 -14.46 1.74
CA PRO A 114 5.14 -13.59 1.81
C PRO A 114 3.99 -14.09 0.93
N PRO A 115 2.74 -13.97 1.40
CA PRO A 115 1.56 -14.40 0.63
C PRO A 115 1.45 -13.73 -0.74
N HIS A 116 1.99 -12.54 -0.89
CA HIS A 116 2.00 -11.76 -2.15
C HIS A 116 2.70 -12.50 -3.29
N HIS A 117 3.78 -13.25 -3.02
CA HIS A 117 4.43 -14.07 -4.05
C HIS A 117 3.46 -15.06 -4.70
N LYS A 118 2.69 -15.79 -3.88
CA LYS A 118 1.72 -16.75 -4.39
C LYS A 118 0.59 -16.08 -5.16
N ILE A 119 0.14 -14.90 -4.71
CA ILE A 119 -0.92 -14.15 -5.40
C ILE A 119 -0.42 -13.64 -6.76
N GLU A 120 0.81 -13.11 -6.86
CA GLU A 120 1.41 -12.78 -8.16
C GLU A 120 1.37 -14.00 -9.10
N LYS A 121 1.81 -15.17 -8.61
CA LYS A 121 1.80 -16.41 -9.41
C LYS A 121 0.40 -16.90 -9.78
N TYR A 122 -0.63 -16.63 -8.97
CA TYR A 122 -2.01 -16.95 -9.34
C TYR A 122 -2.50 -16.08 -10.50
N ILE A 123 -2.22 -14.77 -10.47
CA ILE A 123 -2.58 -13.84 -11.54
C ILE A 123 -1.87 -14.21 -12.85
N GLU A 124 -0.55 -14.47 -12.77
CA GLU A 124 0.27 -14.88 -13.92
C GLU A 124 -0.23 -16.20 -14.54
N ARG A 125 -0.48 -17.22 -13.71
CA ARG A 125 -0.97 -18.54 -14.16
C ARG A 125 -2.39 -18.49 -14.71
N ALA A 126 -3.21 -17.55 -14.28
CA ALA A 126 -4.53 -17.33 -14.85
C ALA A 126 -4.46 -16.79 -16.30
N GLY A 127 -3.28 -16.33 -16.76
CA GLY A 127 -3.09 -15.74 -18.07
C GLY A 127 -3.65 -14.32 -18.18
N LEU A 128 -3.90 -13.66 -17.06
CA LEU A 128 -4.37 -12.28 -17.03
C LEU A 128 -3.22 -11.32 -17.36
N PRO A 129 -3.43 -10.27 -18.17
CA PRO A 129 -2.48 -9.17 -18.30
C PRO A 129 -2.28 -8.51 -16.92
N TYR A 130 -1.03 -8.41 -16.45
CA TYR A 130 -0.76 -7.94 -15.10
C TYR A 130 0.30 -6.85 -15.04
N CYS A 131 0.25 -6.04 -13.97
CA CYS A 131 1.36 -5.22 -13.52
C CYS A 131 1.45 -5.29 -11.99
N HIS A 132 2.52 -5.88 -11.47
CA HIS A 132 2.75 -5.96 -10.02
C HIS A 132 3.43 -4.68 -9.54
N ILE A 133 2.73 -3.90 -8.72
CA ILE A 133 3.31 -2.73 -8.03
C ILE A 133 3.88 -3.23 -6.71
N ARG A 134 5.21 -3.17 -6.58
CA ARG A 134 5.98 -3.68 -5.43
C ARG A 134 6.60 -2.53 -4.65
N PRO A 135 5.81 -1.85 -3.80
CA PRO A 135 6.34 -0.74 -3.01
C PRO A 135 7.26 -1.21 -1.88
N SER A 136 8.14 -0.31 -1.46
CA SER A 136 8.88 -0.40 -0.20
C SER A 136 8.01 0.01 0.99
N PHE A 137 8.61 0.32 2.14
CA PHE A 137 7.89 0.71 3.35
C PHE A 137 7.09 2.01 3.16
N PHE A 138 5.83 2.00 3.54
CA PHE A 138 4.97 3.19 3.44
C PHE A 138 5.34 4.25 4.49
N MET A 139 5.47 5.49 4.07
CA MET A 139 5.58 6.64 4.99
C MET A 139 4.37 6.73 5.92
N GLN A 140 3.21 6.25 5.48
CA GLN A 140 1.98 6.18 6.29
C GLN A 140 2.10 5.29 7.53
N ASN A 141 3.09 4.41 7.63
CA ASN A 141 3.34 3.68 8.88
C ASN A 141 3.71 4.66 10.00
N ILE A 142 4.43 5.74 9.68
CA ILE A 142 4.84 6.76 10.67
C ILE A 142 3.68 7.69 11.02
N SER A 143 2.82 8.05 10.06
CA SER A 143 1.62 8.89 10.31
C SER A 143 0.38 8.09 10.75
N GLY A 144 0.44 6.78 10.70
CA GLY A 144 -0.62 5.87 11.12
C GLY A 144 -0.30 5.19 12.45
N ILE A 145 0.11 3.92 12.39
CA ILE A 145 0.28 3.08 13.59
C ILE A 145 1.31 3.64 14.60
N HIS A 146 2.34 4.33 14.12
CA HIS A 146 3.39 4.91 14.98
C HIS A 146 3.16 6.40 15.31
N SER A 147 2.07 7.01 14.85
CA SER A 147 1.76 8.41 15.18
C SER A 147 1.46 8.60 16.67
N PHE A 148 0.90 7.60 17.32
CA PHE A 148 0.54 7.66 18.73
C PHE A 148 1.75 7.97 19.64
N GLU A 149 2.85 7.25 19.47
CA GLU A 149 4.06 7.48 20.26
C GLU A 149 4.72 8.81 19.96
N ILE A 150 4.63 9.26 18.70
CA ILE A 150 5.18 10.55 18.28
C ILE A 150 4.37 11.69 18.88
N ARG A 151 3.03 11.58 18.88
CA ARG A 151 2.13 12.61 19.44
C ARG A 151 2.23 12.72 20.96
N HIS A 152 2.24 11.58 21.65
CA HIS A 152 2.06 11.55 23.11
C HIS A 152 3.36 11.45 23.89
N PHE A 153 4.45 10.98 23.27
CA PHE A 153 5.69 10.68 23.95
C PHE A 153 6.95 11.18 23.22
N ASP A 154 6.78 11.90 22.11
CA ASP A 154 7.89 12.39 21.29
C ASP A 154 8.89 11.30 20.88
N ARG A 155 8.37 10.10 20.57
CA ARG A 155 9.22 8.93 20.31
C ARG A 155 8.74 8.11 19.12
N ILE A 156 9.71 7.54 18.38
CA ILE A 156 9.50 6.43 17.45
C ILE A 156 9.87 5.13 18.15
N VAL A 157 8.95 4.17 18.23
CA VAL A 157 9.12 2.90 18.93
C VAL A 157 9.03 1.73 17.96
N VAL A 158 10.12 1.48 17.22
CA VAL A 158 10.24 0.37 16.27
C VAL A 158 11.61 -0.31 16.39
N PRO A 159 11.73 -1.64 16.22
CA PRO A 159 12.96 -2.39 16.44
C PRO A 159 13.85 -2.51 15.18
N ALA A 160 14.00 -1.41 14.41
CA ALA A 160 14.72 -1.44 13.13
C ALA A 160 16.25 -1.29 13.26
N GLY A 161 16.77 -0.94 14.45
CA GLY A 161 18.21 -0.70 14.63
C GLY A 161 18.68 0.53 13.84
N LYS A 162 19.85 0.41 13.20
CA LYS A 162 20.42 1.42 12.29
C LYS A 162 20.18 1.07 10.81
N ALA A 163 19.21 0.19 10.53
CA ALA A 163 18.94 -0.23 9.17
C ALA A 163 18.29 0.90 8.36
N LEU A 164 18.79 1.09 7.14
CA LEU A 164 18.22 2.02 6.19
C LEU A 164 16.90 1.47 5.62
N THR A 165 15.93 2.36 5.44
CA THR A 165 14.62 2.07 4.87
C THR A 165 14.33 3.07 3.75
N SER A 166 14.04 2.56 2.55
CA SER A 166 13.58 3.39 1.43
C SER A 166 12.06 3.57 1.56
N PHE A 167 11.65 4.60 2.28
CA PHE A 167 10.22 4.90 2.45
C PHE A 167 9.59 5.40 1.15
N ILE A 168 8.31 5.09 0.92
CA ILE A 168 7.52 5.63 -0.19
C ILE A 168 6.18 6.15 0.31
N ASP A 169 5.71 7.27 -0.24
CA ASP A 169 4.38 7.80 0.05
C ASP A 169 3.31 6.97 -0.66
N ALA A 170 2.23 6.63 0.04
CA ALA A 170 1.07 5.96 -0.55
C ALA A 170 0.41 6.80 -1.66
N GLN A 171 0.59 8.12 -1.67
CA GLN A 171 0.18 8.98 -2.78
C GLN A 171 0.97 8.65 -4.04
N ASP A 172 2.30 8.54 -3.95
CA ASP A 172 3.14 8.17 -5.10
C ASP A 172 2.77 6.79 -5.63
N ILE A 173 2.46 5.84 -4.72
CA ILE A 173 1.96 4.50 -5.12
C ILE A 173 0.64 4.61 -5.89
N GLY A 174 -0.29 5.45 -5.42
CA GLY A 174 -1.56 5.69 -6.10
C GLY A 174 -1.38 6.32 -7.48
N GLU A 175 -0.51 7.32 -7.60
CA GLU A 175 -0.25 8.03 -8.86
C GLU A 175 0.40 7.12 -9.92
N ILE A 176 1.45 6.38 -9.58
CA ILE A 176 2.06 5.44 -10.53
C ILE A 176 1.09 4.31 -10.93
N THR A 177 0.27 3.84 -9.99
CA THR A 177 -0.74 2.83 -10.27
C THR A 177 -1.82 3.37 -11.21
N ALA A 178 -2.24 4.63 -11.06
CA ALA A 178 -3.18 5.29 -11.99
C ALA A 178 -2.58 5.40 -13.39
N LYS A 179 -1.30 5.79 -13.51
CA LYS A 179 -0.57 5.83 -14.79
C LYS A 179 -0.54 4.46 -15.46
N VAL A 180 -0.18 3.43 -14.71
CA VAL A 180 -0.13 2.04 -15.18
C VAL A 180 -1.50 1.56 -15.68
N LEU A 181 -2.56 1.82 -14.92
CA LEU A 181 -3.93 1.43 -15.30
C LEU A 181 -4.48 2.26 -16.47
N SER A 182 -3.98 3.47 -16.70
CA SER A 182 -4.40 4.31 -17.84
C SER A 182 -3.73 3.91 -19.15
N GLU A 183 -2.57 3.25 -19.10
CA GLU A 183 -1.79 2.85 -20.27
C GLU A 183 -1.47 1.34 -20.25
N PRO A 184 -2.49 0.46 -20.18
CA PRO A 184 -2.32 -0.97 -19.89
C PRO A 184 -1.36 -1.68 -20.85
N GLU A 185 -1.36 -1.34 -22.14
CA GLU A 185 -0.52 -1.98 -23.15
C GLU A 185 0.98 -1.72 -22.95
N LYS A 186 1.32 -0.58 -22.34
CA LYS A 186 2.73 -0.23 -22.05
C LYS A 186 3.26 -0.96 -20.82
N HIS A 187 2.37 -1.39 -19.92
CA HIS A 187 2.74 -1.85 -18.59
C HIS A 187 2.38 -3.32 -18.29
N GLN A 188 1.70 -4.01 -19.24
CA GLN A 188 1.34 -5.41 -19.05
C GLN A 188 2.56 -6.32 -18.91
N ASN A 189 2.41 -7.36 -18.10
CA ASN A 189 3.39 -8.40 -17.81
C ASN A 189 4.69 -7.87 -17.18
N LYS A 190 4.57 -6.80 -16.39
CA LYS A 190 5.69 -6.16 -15.67
C LYS A 190 5.52 -6.22 -14.15
N GLY A 191 6.65 -6.07 -13.46
CA GLY A 191 6.71 -5.87 -12.00
C GLY A 191 7.58 -4.67 -11.68
N TYR A 192 7.03 -3.68 -10.97
CA TYR A 192 7.68 -2.43 -10.62
C TYR A 192 8.01 -2.37 -9.15
N SER A 193 9.29 -2.53 -8.80
CA SER A 193 9.79 -2.27 -7.45
C SER A 193 9.96 -0.77 -7.27
N ILE A 194 9.06 -0.13 -6.52
CA ILE A 194 9.01 1.32 -6.35
C ILE A 194 9.40 1.74 -4.93
N THR A 195 10.18 2.80 -4.84
CA THR A 195 10.71 3.34 -3.59
C THR A 195 10.62 4.85 -3.59
N GLY A 196 10.77 5.46 -2.41
CA GLY A 196 11.10 6.88 -2.34
C GLY A 196 12.50 7.17 -2.91
N PRO A 197 12.91 8.44 -2.94
CA PRO A 197 14.15 8.86 -3.59
C PRO A 197 15.41 8.53 -2.80
N GLU A 198 15.28 8.15 -1.55
CA GLU A 198 16.37 7.94 -0.60
C GLU A 198 16.07 6.80 0.39
N ALA A 199 17.10 6.27 1.00
CA ALA A 199 17.00 5.33 2.12
C ALA A 199 17.57 5.98 3.38
N ILE A 200 16.74 6.14 4.40
CA ILE A 200 17.09 6.76 5.70
C ILE A 200 16.84 5.79 6.84
N ASP A 201 17.57 5.93 7.94
CA ASP A 201 17.31 5.18 9.17
C ASP A 201 16.29 5.91 10.07
N TYR A 202 15.89 5.27 11.15
CA TYR A 202 14.92 5.86 12.06
C TYR A 202 15.50 6.97 12.96
N TYR A 203 16.83 7.12 13.04
CA TYR A 203 17.45 8.29 13.67
C TYR A 203 17.28 9.52 12.78
N GLU A 204 17.55 9.41 11.47
CA GLU A 204 17.31 10.51 10.52
C GLU A 204 15.80 10.79 10.39
N THR A 205 14.94 9.76 10.41
CA THR A 205 13.47 9.92 10.46
C THR A 205 13.06 10.76 11.69
N ALA A 206 13.60 10.49 12.87
CA ALA A 206 13.32 11.26 14.10
C ALA A 206 13.85 12.69 14.01
N LYS A 207 15.02 12.89 13.41
CA LYS A 207 15.61 14.21 13.19
C LYS A 207 14.74 15.05 12.25
N ILE A 208 14.32 14.52 11.10
CA ILE A 208 13.41 15.21 10.16
C ILE A 208 12.10 15.60 10.86
N LEU A 209 11.49 14.67 11.60
CA LEU A 209 10.29 14.97 12.39
C LEU A 209 10.54 16.08 13.42
N SER A 210 11.69 16.08 14.09
CA SER A 210 12.02 17.11 15.09
C SER A 210 12.14 18.50 14.46
N GLU A 211 12.82 18.59 13.33
CA GLU A 211 13.00 19.82 12.58
C GLU A 211 11.66 20.38 12.07
N GLU A 212 10.84 19.53 11.47
CA GLU A 212 9.56 19.95 10.87
C GLU A 212 8.48 20.25 11.91
N LEU A 213 8.48 19.56 13.06
CA LEU A 213 7.49 19.79 14.13
C LEU A 213 7.94 20.83 15.17
N GLY A 214 9.20 21.28 15.13
CA GLY A 214 9.74 22.28 16.07
C GLY A 214 9.86 21.76 17.50
N ARG A 215 9.96 20.44 17.69
CA ARG A 215 10.13 19.79 19.02
C ARG A 215 10.97 18.53 18.89
N LYS A 216 11.66 18.14 19.97
CA LYS A 216 12.58 17.01 19.94
C LYS A 216 11.86 15.67 19.89
N ILE A 217 11.91 14.97 18.75
CA ILE A 217 11.48 13.60 18.59
C ILE A 217 12.70 12.68 18.67
N THR A 218 12.56 11.54 19.36
CA THR A 218 13.65 10.58 19.58
C THR A 218 13.30 9.21 19.00
N TYR A 219 14.31 8.47 18.57
CA TYR A 219 14.16 7.07 18.20
C TYR A 219 14.58 6.16 19.38
N ALA A 220 13.63 5.44 19.95
CA ALA A 220 13.86 4.61 21.14
C ALA A 220 14.63 3.31 20.84
N ASN A 221 14.61 2.83 19.59
CA ASN A 221 15.30 1.64 19.11
C ASN A 221 15.20 0.42 20.07
N PRO A 222 14.01 -0.04 20.45
CA PRO A 222 13.85 -1.18 21.33
C PRO A 222 14.32 -2.47 20.65
N GLY A 223 14.69 -3.48 21.46
CA GLY A 223 14.87 -4.84 20.96
C GLY A 223 13.53 -5.41 20.44
N PRO A 224 13.55 -6.37 19.47
CA PRO A 224 12.32 -6.90 18.86
C PRO A 224 11.28 -7.44 19.86
N SER A 225 11.72 -8.18 20.86
CA SER A 225 10.84 -8.72 21.92
C SER A 225 10.20 -7.63 22.78
N LEU A 226 10.96 -6.59 23.11
CA LEU A 226 10.47 -5.45 23.91
C LEU A 226 9.46 -4.63 23.10
N ALA A 227 9.73 -4.37 21.81
CA ALA A 227 8.80 -3.69 20.93
C ALA A 227 7.48 -4.45 20.81
N LYS A 228 7.53 -5.76 20.57
CA LYS A 228 6.33 -6.60 20.48
C LYS A 228 5.53 -6.55 21.78
N LYS A 229 6.18 -6.71 22.95
CA LYS A 229 5.53 -6.62 24.26
C LYS A 229 4.87 -5.26 24.47
N TYR A 230 5.56 -4.17 24.14
CA TYR A 230 5.02 -2.83 24.22
C TYR A 230 3.74 -2.67 23.37
N TRP A 231 3.77 -3.11 22.11
CA TRP A 231 2.61 -3.01 21.22
C TRP A 231 1.42 -3.85 21.68
N THR A 232 1.65 -5.05 22.23
CA THR A 232 0.57 -5.91 22.75
C THR A 232 0.05 -5.45 24.09
N ASP A 233 0.93 -5.23 25.07
CA ASP A 233 0.55 -5.08 26.47
C ASP A 233 0.22 -3.62 26.84
N VAL A 234 0.91 -2.66 26.20
CA VAL A 234 0.73 -1.23 26.49
C VAL A 234 -0.21 -0.57 25.48
N ARG A 235 -0.03 -0.87 24.18
CA ARG A 235 -0.85 -0.31 23.11
C ARG A 235 -2.16 -1.10 22.88
N GLY A 236 -2.28 -2.30 23.41
CA GLY A 236 -3.45 -3.16 23.19
C GLY A 236 -3.65 -3.60 21.75
N LEU A 237 -2.60 -3.60 20.92
CA LEU A 237 -2.71 -4.00 19.53
C LEU A 237 -2.90 -5.52 19.42
N GLU A 238 -3.61 -5.95 18.39
CA GLU A 238 -3.90 -7.36 18.12
C GLU A 238 -2.61 -8.17 17.97
N LYS A 239 -2.52 -9.33 18.63
CA LYS A 239 -1.28 -10.15 18.72
C LYS A 239 -0.75 -10.63 17.37
N GLY A 240 -1.65 -11.03 16.45
CA GLY A 240 -1.26 -11.46 15.11
C GLY A 240 -0.66 -10.30 14.31
N TYR A 241 -1.27 -9.13 14.38
CA TYR A 241 -0.76 -7.91 13.77
C TYR A 241 0.64 -7.55 14.31
N CYS A 242 0.83 -7.56 15.64
CA CYS A 242 2.13 -7.32 16.27
C CYS A 242 3.21 -8.33 15.83
N THR A 243 2.81 -9.58 15.59
CA THR A 243 3.73 -10.62 15.10
C THR A 243 4.20 -10.29 13.68
N VAL A 244 3.29 -9.91 12.78
CA VAL A 244 3.64 -9.49 11.41
C VAL A 244 4.52 -8.24 11.42
N MET A 245 4.18 -7.22 12.22
CA MET A 245 5.02 -6.03 12.38
C MET A 245 6.44 -6.38 12.86
N SER A 246 6.54 -7.24 13.88
CA SER A 246 7.84 -7.66 14.43
C SER A 246 8.70 -8.35 13.38
N LEU A 247 8.09 -9.21 12.54
CA LEU A 247 8.78 -9.88 11.45
C LEU A 247 9.27 -8.88 10.39
N LEU A 248 8.42 -7.94 9.98
CA LEU A 248 8.77 -6.92 8.99
C LEU A 248 9.94 -6.03 9.47
N TYR A 249 9.90 -5.57 10.74
CA TYR A 249 10.99 -4.78 11.29
C TYR A 249 12.27 -5.59 11.54
N MET A 250 12.16 -6.88 11.82
CA MET A 250 13.33 -7.76 11.89
C MET A 250 13.99 -7.92 10.53
N MET A 251 13.21 -8.11 9.46
CA MET A 251 13.72 -8.14 8.09
C MET A 251 14.37 -6.80 7.71
N THR A 252 13.74 -5.67 8.07
CA THR A 252 14.32 -4.34 7.89
C THR A 252 15.67 -4.23 8.59
N ARG A 253 15.76 -4.68 9.85
CA ARG A 253 16.99 -4.69 10.65
C ARG A 253 18.12 -5.49 10.00
N MET A 254 17.78 -6.52 9.21
CA MET A 254 18.72 -7.28 8.40
C MET A 254 19.10 -6.60 7.07
N GLY A 255 18.63 -5.39 6.82
CA GLY A 255 19.01 -4.57 5.67
C GLY A 255 18.21 -4.84 4.38
N THR A 256 17.08 -5.54 4.48
CA THR A 256 16.27 -5.87 3.28
C THR A 256 15.50 -4.67 2.70
N ALA A 257 15.34 -3.60 3.47
CA ALA A 257 14.52 -2.44 3.09
C ALA A 257 15.32 -1.25 2.51
N LYS A 258 16.64 -1.39 2.31
CA LYS A 258 17.52 -0.27 1.94
C LYS A 258 17.57 0.05 0.43
N LYS A 259 17.07 -0.84 -0.41
CA LYS A 259 17.16 -0.69 -1.89
C LYS A 259 16.38 0.54 -2.33
N VAL A 260 17.02 1.41 -3.10
CA VAL A 260 16.41 2.53 -3.82
C VAL A 260 16.37 2.18 -5.31
N THR A 261 15.27 2.49 -5.99
CA THR A 261 15.09 2.26 -7.44
C THR A 261 14.70 3.55 -8.15
N GLY A 262 15.06 3.67 -9.44
CA GLY A 262 14.65 4.78 -10.30
C GLY A 262 13.31 4.56 -11.01
N ILE A 263 12.63 3.42 -10.79
CA ILE A 263 11.45 3.01 -11.56
C ILE A 263 10.32 4.04 -11.47
N PHE A 264 10.10 4.63 -10.29
CA PHE A 264 9.06 5.65 -10.15
C PHE A 264 9.34 6.85 -11.07
N GLU A 265 10.57 7.37 -11.06
CA GLU A 265 11.00 8.51 -11.91
C GLU A 265 10.94 8.15 -13.40
N GLU A 266 11.35 6.93 -13.77
CA GLU A 266 11.28 6.43 -15.15
C GLU A 266 9.84 6.40 -15.68
N VAL A 267 8.89 5.90 -14.88
CA VAL A 267 7.47 5.76 -15.30
C VAL A 267 6.73 7.08 -15.23
N MET A 268 6.99 7.91 -14.20
CA MET A 268 6.23 9.12 -13.91
C MET A 268 6.83 10.41 -14.49
N GLY A 269 8.11 10.38 -14.90
CA GLY A 269 8.84 11.58 -15.36
C GLY A 269 9.11 12.61 -14.24
N LYS A 270 8.92 12.23 -12.99
CA LYS A 270 9.17 13.07 -11.79
C LYS A 270 9.70 12.21 -10.64
N LYS A 271 10.41 12.84 -9.70
CA LYS A 271 10.88 12.15 -8.49
C LYS A 271 9.71 11.86 -7.53
N PRO A 272 9.78 10.74 -6.79
CA PRO A 272 8.85 10.49 -5.69
C PRO A 272 9.07 11.47 -4.54
N GLN A 273 8.08 11.62 -3.65
CA GLN A 273 8.17 12.50 -2.49
C GLN A 273 9.28 12.03 -1.53
N THR A 274 10.03 12.99 -0.96
CA THR A 274 10.95 12.75 0.15
C THR A 274 10.18 12.56 1.46
N PHE A 275 10.81 11.93 2.45
CA PHE A 275 10.19 11.80 3.78
C PHE A 275 9.93 13.18 4.41
N ARG A 276 10.81 14.17 4.19
CA ARG A 276 10.62 15.55 4.65
C ARG A 276 9.37 16.19 4.05
N GLN A 277 9.18 16.11 2.74
CA GLN A 277 7.97 16.64 2.09
C GLN A 277 6.69 15.97 2.60
N PHE A 278 6.75 14.67 2.86
CA PHE A 278 5.65 13.93 3.47
C PHE A 278 5.32 14.46 4.87
N VAL A 279 6.32 14.72 5.72
CA VAL A 279 6.12 15.27 7.06
C VAL A 279 5.51 16.66 7.00
N GLN A 280 6.04 17.55 6.15
CA GLN A 280 5.50 18.91 5.95
C GLN A 280 4.01 18.90 5.59
N LYS A 281 3.63 18.03 4.67
CA LYS A 281 2.25 17.90 4.18
C LYS A 281 1.29 17.31 5.22
N ASN A 282 1.77 16.44 6.10
CA ASN A 282 0.96 15.70 7.06
C ASN A 282 1.19 16.16 8.51
N ARG A 283 1.76 17.33 8.73
CA ARG A 283 2.20 17.85 10.02
C ARG A 283 1.13 17.73 11.12
N ALA A 284 -0.12 18.07 10.80
CA ALA A 284 -1.26 18.00 11.71
C ALA A 284 -1.53 16.61 12.31
N VAL A 285 -0.98 15.55 11.70
CA VAL A 285 -1.11 14.18 12.24
C VAL A 285 -0.38 14.03 13.58
N TRP A 286 0.70 14.77 13.77
CA TRP A 286 1.54 14.64 14.97
C TRP A 286 1.41 15.82 15.95
N GLU A 287 0.73 16.88 15.57
CA GLU A 287 0.31 18.01 16.44
C GLU A 287 -0.96 17.64 17.24
#